data_9ead2be05f027154982ecd7c17f78346
#
_entry.id   9ead2be05f027154982ecd7c17f78346
#
_cell.length_a   1.000
_cell.length_b   1.000
_cell.length_c   1.000
_cell.angle_alpha   90.00
_cell.angle_beta   90.00
_cell.angle_gamma   90.00
#
_symmetry.space_group_name_H-M   'P 1'
#
loop_
_entity.id
_entity.type
_entity.pdbx_description
1 polymer ?
#
loop_
_entity_poly.entity_id
_entity_poly.type
_entity_poly.pdbx_seq_one_letter_code
_entity_poly.pdbx_strand_id
1 'polypeptide(L)'
;MWILFLFLILLAGALVVVFLSIKKGQNYSWVEFFARGKDAGFSFAEINLLRRLALMVKLEDPTSLFWSEGQLDMCIREYLRRIQMTGEETKEETQKFLSKLYDYRKKVALEHPKVKKGLSSTRYIEVLQPLKVLVDGVGVYASKVIGSSSKYLSIERPAVPLRKGITDWKGRRLAIYFWRKDDAGYVFDTYVLNEVLMKGTYCLQVAHSDSLFRTQKRRSVRLRTHKPAYLYFLQEGDESPEKVETAPGLKCILQDLSDTGYAVVVGGKGKPEMKIKVQFEVNGEPLVMPGVVRSVDYNEEKNRSVLHVEAFPLSVLTRNRILAAVFGVIPETD
;
A
#
# COMPACT_ATOMS: atom_id res chain seq x y z
N MET A 1 -40.43 38.99 -34.35
CA MET A 1 -40.15 38.34 -33.06
C MET A 1 -40.21 36.79 -33.12
N TRP A 2 -41.24 36.21 -33.69
CA TRP A 2 -41.41 34.75 -33.83
C TRP A 2 -40.34 34.06 -34.71
N ILE A 3 -39.88 34.71 -35.78
CA ILE A 3 -38.87 34.18 -36.70
C ILE A 3 -37.50 34.08 -35.98
N LEU A 4 -37.16 35.03 -35.12
CA LEU A 4 -35.92 35.01 -34.34
C LEU A 4 -35.91 33.90 -33.30
N PHE A 5 -37.09 33.65 -32.70
CA PHE A 5 -37.26 32.53 -31.71
C PHE A 5 -37.14 31.16 -32.38
N LEU A 6 -37.71 31.03 -33.57
CA LEU A 6 -37.61 29.78 -34.35
C LEU A 6 -36.17 29.50 -34.81
N PHE A 7 -35.44 30.57 -35.19
CA PHE A 7 -34.04 30.50 -35.57
C PHE A 7 -33.16 30.07 -34.38
N LEU A 8 -33.42 30.60 -33.18
CA LEU A 8 -32.70 30.23 -31.96
C LEU A 8 -32.95 28.75 -31.57
N ILE A 9 -34.19 28.23 -31.72
CA ILE A 9 -34.53 26.83 -31.48
C ILE A 9 -33.80 25.92 -32.48
N LEU A 10 -33.79 26.30 -33.78
CA LEU A 10 -33.10 25.54 -34.80
C LEU A 10 -31.57 25.56 -34.59
N LEU A 11 -31.02 26.67 -34.18
CA LEU A 11 -29.60 26.79 -33.86
C LEU A 11 -29.22 25.93 -32.62
N ALA A 12 -30.04 25.97 -31.56
CA ALA A 12 -29.89 25.13 -30.38
C ALA A 12 -30.02 23.63 -30.75
N GLY A 13 -31.01 23.27 -31.60
CA GLY A 13 -31.14 21.92 -32.10
C GLY A 13 -29.97 21.46 -32.94
N ALA A 14 -29.46 22.31 -33.83
CA ALA A 14 -28.26 22.01 -34.62
C ALA A 14 -27.01 21.85 -33.75
N LEU A 15 -26.83 22.68 -32.70
CA LEU A 15 -25.76 22.55 -31.73
C LEU A 15 -25.84 21.24 -30.92
N VAL A 16 -27.08 20.83 -30.56
CA VAL A 16 -27.30 19.54 -29.88
C VAL A 16 -26.96 18.35 -30.81
N VAL A 17 -27.38 18.43 -32.10
CA VAL A 17 -27.08 17.38 -33.09
C VAL A 17 -25.57 17.31 -33.36
N VAL A 18 -24.88 18.45 -33.51
CA VAL A 18 -23.42 18.48 -33.66
C VAL A 18 -22.74 17.94 -32.41
N PHE A 19 -23.20 18.30 -31.23
CA PHE A 19 -22.65 17.76 -29.94
C PHE A 19 -22.88 16.26 -29.83
N LEU A 20 -24.05 15.73 -30.23
CA LEU A 20 -24.35 14.29 -30.24
C LEU A 20 -23.57 13.54 -31.34
N SER A 21 -23.31 14.21 -32.50
CA SER A 21 -22.52 13.61 -33.59
C SER A 21 -21.04 13.51 -33.28
N ILE A 22 -20.49 14.50 -32.55
CA ILE A 22 -19.10 14.45 -32.03
C ILE A 22 -18.94 13.31 -31.01
N LYS A 23 -20.00 12.95 -30.27
CA LYS A 23 -20.00 11.82 -29.33
C LYS A 23 -19.97 10.44 -29.97
N LYS A 24 -20.33 10.29 -31.25
CA LYS A 24 -20.45 8.98 -31.91
C LYS A 24 -19.13 8.22 -32.11
N GLY A 25 -17.98 8.81 -31.76
CA GLY A 25 -16.66 8.18 -31.85
C GLY A 25 -15.88 8.11 -30.53
N GLN A 26 -16.42 8.65 -29.43
CA GLN A 26 -15.73 8.62 -28.15
C GLN A 26 -16.46 7.73 -27.15
N ASN A 27 -15.78 6.67 -26.70
CA ASN A 27 -16.31 5.73 -25.68
C ASN A 27 -16.37 6.31 -24.26
N TYR A 28 -16.07 7.61 -24.07
CA TYR A 28 -16.03 8.26 -22.77
C TYR A 28 -16.68 9.65 -22.77
N SER A 29 -17.12 10.11 -21.59
CA SER A 29 -17.75 11.41 -21.39
C SER A 29 -16.83 12.34 -20.59
N TRP A 30 -16.55 13.53 -21.14
CA TRP A 30 -15.82 14.57 -20.37
C TRP A 30 -16.59 15.03 -19.14
N VAL A 31 -17.92 15.00 -19.17
CA VAL A 31 -18.75 15.30 -17.99
C VAL A 31 -18.47 14.30 -16.88
N GLU A 32 -18.41 13.01 -17.22
CA GLU A 32 -18.05 11.96 -16.27
C GLU A 32 -16.62 12.14 -15.75
N PHE A 33 -15.66 12.47 -16.63
CA PHE A 33 -14.28 12.75 -16.22
C PHE A 33 -14.20 13.86 -15.17
N PHE A 34 -14.90 14.98 -15.42
CA PHE A 34 -14.93 16.10 -14.47
C PHE A 34 -15.65 15.74 -13.16
N ALA A 35 -16.76 15.00 -13.23
CA ALA A 35 -17.47 14.52 -12.03
C ALA A 35 -16.57 13.64 -11.17
N ARG A 36 -15.92 12.62 -11.77
CA ARG A 36 -14.97 11.73 -11.06
C ARG A 36 -13.77 12.50 -10.48
N GLY A 37 -13.24 13.49 -11.21
CA GLY A 37 -12.18 14.35 -10.71
C GLY A 37 -12.59 15.15 -9.48
N LYS A 38 -13.84 15.64 -9.45
CA LYS A 38 -14.40 16.33 -8.27
C LYS A 38 -14.57 15.38 -7.09
N ASP A 39 -15.09 14.19 -7.32
CA ASP A 39 -15.25 13.14 -6.31
C ASP A 39 -13.89 12.68 -5.76
N ALA A 40 -12.86 12.70 -6.60
CA ALA A 40 -11.47 12.46 -6.20
C ALA A 40 -10.85 13.63 -5.42
N GLY A 41 -11.57 14.74 -5.26
CA GLY A 41 -11.13 15.92 -4.50
C GLY A 41 -10.29 16.92 -5.28
N PHE A 42 -10.13 16.79 -6.60
CA PHE A 42 -9.39 17.74 -7.41
C PHE A 42 -10.17 19.04 -7.70
N SER A 43 -9.47 20.17 -7.79
CA SER A 43 -10.03 21.43 -8.27
C SER A 43 -10.27 21.39 -9.77
N PHE A 44 -11.09 22.28 -10.31
CA PHE A 44 -11.34 22.37 -11.76
C PHE A 44 -10.06 22.62 -12.58
N ALA A 45 -9.14 23.42 -12.05
CA ALA A 45 -7.85 23.67 -12.69
C ALA A 45 -6.98 22.39 -12.75
N GLU A 46 -6.92 21.66 -11.64
CA GLU A 46 -6.21 20.37 -11.56
C GLU A 46 -6.84 19.31 -12.47
N ILE A 47 -8.19 19.22 -12.52
CA ILE A 47 -8.88 18.30 -13.43
C ILE A 47 -8.60 18.64 -14.89
N ASN A 48 -8.57 19.93 -15.23
CA ASN A 48 -8.21 20.34 -16.59
C ASN A 48 -6.74 20.03 -16.92
N LEU A 49 -5.84 20.08 -15.94
CA LEU A 49 -4.46 19.63 -16.11
C LEU A 49 -4.42 18.11 -16.33
N LEU A 50 -5.13 17.32 -15.52
CA LEU A 50 -5.26 15.86 -15.70
C LEU A 50 -5.85 15.50 -17.07
N ARG A 51 -6.86 16.25 -17.54
CA ARG A 51 -7.41 16.08 -18.89
C ARG A 51 -6.36 16.26 -19.96
N ARG A 52 -5.54 17.31 -19.87
CA ARG A 52 -4.44 17.57 -20.83
C ARG A 52 -3.41 16.45 -20.79
N LEU A 53 -3.03 15.97 -19.60
CA LEU A 53 -2.11 14.83 -19.44
C LEU A 53 -2.68 13.57 -20.08
N ALA A 54 -3.95 13.22 -19.79
CA ALA A 54 -4.61 12.08 -20.38
C ALA A 54 -4.63 12.09 -21.92
N LEU A 55 -4.85 13.27 -22.52
CA LEU A 55 -4.79 13.46 -23.97
C LEU A 55 -3.35 13.32 -24.51
N MET A 56 -2.35 13.80 -23.79
CA MET A 56 -0.92 13.73 -24.21
C MET A 56 -0.43 12.29 -24.21
N VAL A 57 -0.78 11.49 -23.19
CA VAL A 57 -0.44 10.07 -23.12
C VAL A 57 -1.41 9.19 -23.94
N LYS A 58 -2.36 9.81 -24.65
CA LYS A 58 -3.32 9.19 -25.57
C LYS A 58 -4.12 8.06 -24.92
N LEU A 59 -4.68 8.32 -23.72
CA LEU A 59 -5.56 7.34 -23.09
C LEU A 59 -6.81 7.11 -23.96
N GLU A 60 -7.12 5.84 -24.24
CA GLU A 60 -8.34 5.46 -24.97
C GLU A 60 -9.60 5.89 -24.21
N ASP A 61 -9.60 5.67 -22.90
CA ASP A 61 -10.60 6.18 -21.96
C ASP A 61 -9.92 7.02 -20.87
N PRO A 62 -9.97 8.37 -20.99
CA PRO A 62 -9.42 9.27 -19.97
C PRO A 62 -10.00 9.07 -18.57
N THR A 63 -11.25 8.61 -18.45
CA THR A 63 -11.89 8.39 -17.16
C THR A 63 -11.21 7.27 -16.38
N SER A 64 -10.53 6.35 -17.07
CA SER A 64 -9.77 5.25 -16.49
C SER A 64 -8.63 5.71 -15.55
N LEU A 65 -8.16 6.94 -15.70
CA LEU A 65 -7.19 7.58 -14.80
C LEU A 65 -7.66 7.54 -13.33
N PHE A 66 -8.97 7.54 -13.09
CA PHE A 66 -9.51 7.57 -11.73
C PHE A 66 -9.66 6.19 -11.06
N TRP A 67 -9.38 5.08 -11.76
CA TRP A 67 -9.44 3.73 -11.15
C TRP A 67 -8.33 2.79 -11.60
N SER A 68 -7.60 3.13 -12.65
CA SER A 68 -6.50 2.30 -13.15
C SER A 68 -5.16 2.81 -12.67
N GLU A 69 -4.47 2.03 -11.85
CA GLU A 69 -3.12 2.33 -11.39
C GLU A 69 -2.18 2.68 -12.56
N GLY A 70 -2.17 1.83 -13.60
CA GLY A 70 -1.26 2.00 -14.75
C GLY A 70 -1.55 3.27 -15.55
N GLN A 71 -2.82 3.62 -15.77
CA GLN A 71 -3.19 4.84 -16.50
C GLN A 71 -2.85 6.11 -15.72
N LEU A 72 -3.06 6.08 -14.41
CA LEU A 72 -2.67 7.16 -13.52
C LEU A 72 -1.14 7.32 -13.48
N ASP A 73 -0.40 6.20 -13.40
CA ASP A 73 1.07 6.19 -13.42
C ASP A 73 1.63 6.78 -14.71
N MET A 74 1.01 6.51 -15.88
CA MET A 74 1.39 7.13 -17.17
C MET A 74 1.22 8.66 -17.11
N CYS A 75 0.11 9.15 -16.59
CA CYS A 75 -0.13 10.59 -16.45
C CYS A 75 0.83 11.25 -15.46
N ILE A 76 1.16 10.59 -14.34
CA ILE A 76 2.14 11.09 -13.36
C ILE A 76 3.52 11.18 -13.99
N ARG A 77 4.00 10.14 -14.72
CA ARG A 77 5.29 10.19 -15.43
C ARG A 77 5.36 11.34 -16.43
N GLU A 78 4.32 11.54 -17.24
CA GLU A 78 4.28 12.66 -18.20
C GLU A 78 4.29 14.00 -17.49
N TYR A 79 3.61 14.12 -16.36
CA TYR A 79 3.67 15.35 -15.55
C TYR A 79 5.06 15.60 -14.98
N LEU A 80 5.70 14.56 -14.41
CA LEU A 80 7.08 14.66 -13.91
C LEU A 80 8.06 15.04 -15.00
N ARG A 81 7.99 14.41 -16.18
CA ARG A 81 8.82 14.75 -17.34
C ARG A 81 8.69 16.23 -17.72
N ARG A 82 7.47 16.76 -17.72
CA ARG A 82 7.21 18.16 -18.09
C ARG A 82 7.77 19.16 -17.07
N ILE A 83 7.53 18.92 -15.78
CA ILE A 83 8.04 19.84 -14.75
C ILE A 83 9.57 19.82 -14.72
N GLN A 84 10.19 18.67 -15.01
CA GLN A 84 11.62 18.55 -15.15
C GLN A 84 12.15 19.37 -16.33
N MET A 85 11.52 19.24 -17.51
CA MET A 85 11.88 20.04 -18.69
C MET A 85 11.69 21.54 -18.50
N THR A 86 10.74 21.98 -17.67
CA THR A 86 10.46 23.39 -17.40
C THR A 86 11.19 23.94 -16.16
N GLY A 87 11.92 23.08 -15.43
CA GLY A 87 12.60 23.47 -14.18
C GLY A 87 11.64 23.85 -13.04
N GLU A 88 10.40 23.35 -13.09
CA GLU A 88 9.36 23.69 -12.10
C GLU A 88 9.24 22.69 -10.96
N GLU A 89 10.17 21.75 -10.85
CA GLU A 89 10.14 20.66 -9.87
C GLU A 89 10.05 21.14 -8.42
N THR A 90 10.76 22.21 -8.08
CA THR A 90 10.83 22.70 -6.70
C THR A 90 9.73 23.71 -6.35
N LYS A 91 8.89 24.12 -7.32
CA LYS A 91 7.80 25.05 -7.06
C LYS A 91 6.80 24.46 -6.08
N GLU A 92 6.39 25.25 -5.10
CA GLU A 92 5.46 24.81 -4.04
C GLU A 92 4.13 24.29 -4.60
N GLU A 93 3.56 24.97 -5.60
CA GLU A 93 2.31 24.54 -6.25
C GLU A 93 2.45 23.20 -6.95
N THR A 94 3.58 22.98 -7.63
CA THR A 94 3.92 21.69 -8.28
C THR A 94 4.00 20.58 -7.25
N GLN A 95 4.71 20.82 -6.16
CA GLN A 95 4.87 19.83 -5.10
C GLN A 95 3.56 19.52 -4.36
N LYS A 96 2.70 20.52 -4.16
CA LYS A 96 1.33 20.33 -3.61
C LYS A 96 0.47 19.47 -4.54
N PHE A 97 0.51 19.73 -5.83
CA PHE A 97 -0.25 18.93 -6.80
C PHE A 97 0.28 17.50 -6.92
N LEU A 98 1.60 17.30 -6.95
CA LEU A 98 2.21 15.98 -6.90
C LEU A 98 1.82 15.20 -5.65
N SER A 99 1.88 15.84 -4.48
CA SER A 99 1.47 15.21 -3.22
C SER A 99 0.03 14.70 -3.30
N LYS A 100 -0.87 15.52 -3.85
CA LYS A 100 -2.27 15.15 -4.05
C LYS A 100 -2.46 14.00 -5.03
N LEU A 101 -1.70 13.99 -6.14
CA LEU A 101 -1.70 12.89 -7.11
C LEU A 101 -1.21 11.58 -6.47
N TYR A 102 -0.14 11.62 -5.69
CA TYR A 102 0.37 10.45 -5.00
C TYR A 102 -0.57 9.95 -3.91
N ASP A 103 -1.22 10.84 -3.17
CA ASP A 103 -2.23 10.45 -2.19
C ASP A 103 -3.43 9.77 -2.88
N TYR A 104 -3.84 10.30 -4.03
CA TYR A 104 -4.87 9.68 -4.86
C TYR A 104 -4.41 8.33 -5.43
N ARG A 105 -3.17 8.25 -5.93
CA ARG A 105 -2.57 6.99 -6.40
C ARG A 105 -2.51 5.92 -5.31
N LYS A 106 -2.16 6.34 -4.10
CA LYS A 106 -2.18 5.47 -2.91
C LYS A 106 -3.60 4.97 -2.62
N LYS A 107 -4.60 5.85 -2.68
CA LYS A 107 -6.01 5.49 -2.52
C LYS A 107 -6.42 4.44 -3.56
N VAL A 108 -6.15 4.68 -4.85
CA VAL A 108 -6.43 3.72 -5.93
C VAL A 108 -5.76 2.38 -5.68
N ALA A 109 -4.49 2.35 -5.23
CA ALA A 109 -3.77 1.11 -4.95
C ALA A 109 -4.32 0.32 -3.75
N LEU A 110 -4.87 1.01 -2.75
CA LEU A 110 -5.38 0.38 -1.53
C LEU A 110 -6.86 -0.01 -1.63
N GLU A 111 -7.65 0.78 -2.37
CA GLU A 111 -9.10 0.57 -2.53
C GLU A 111 -9.43 -0.37 -3.70
N HIS A 112 -8.61 -0.35 -4.77
CA HIS A 112 -8.75 -1.36 -5.81
C HIS A 112 -8.11 -2.67 -5.35
N PRO A 113 -8.91 -3.67 -5.00
CA PRO A 113 -8.38 -5.01 -4.93
C PRO A 113 -7.88 -5.34 -6.34
N LYS A 114 -6.58 -5.48 -6.53
CA LYS A 114 -6.08 -6.33 -7.62
C LYS A 114 -6.89 -7.60 -7.48
N VAL A 115 -7.77 -7.87 -8.44
CA VAL A 115 -8.85 -8.87 -8.43
C VAL A 115 -8.35 -10.27 -7.98
N LYS A 116 -7.89 -10.38 -6.75
CA LYS A 116 -7.98 -11.62 -5.98
C LYS A 116 -9.24 -11.42 -5.15
N LYS A 117 -10.33 -12.08 -5.56
CA LYS A 117 -11.51 -12.24 -4.72
C LYS A 117 -10.98 -12.53 -3.32
N GLY A 118 -11.26 -11.64 -2.37
CA GLY A 118 -10.92 -11.88 -0.97
C GLY A 118 -11.40 -13.27 -0.59
N LEU A 119 -10.74 -13.91 0.37
CA LEU A 119 -11.19 -15.22 0.85
C LEU A 119 -12.61 -15.07 1.38
N SER A 120 -13.53 -15.80 0.78
CA SER A 120 -14.93 -15.89 1.22
C SER A 120 -15.17 -17.01 2.24
N SER A 121 -14.22 -17.92 2.38
CA SER A 121 -14.33 -19.08 3.28
C SER A 121 -12.97 -19.55 3.76
N THR A 122 -12.93 -20.06 4.99
CA THR A 122 -11.73 -20.71 5.56
C THR A 122 -11.33 -21.98 4.82
N ARG A 123 -12.20 -22.53 3.96
CA ARG A 123 -11.90 -23.69 3.10
C ARG A 123 -10.77 -23.42 2.11
N TYR A 124 -10.56 -22.14 1.76
CA TYR A 124 -9.56 -21.72 0.79
C TYR A 124 -8.25 -21.23 1.42
N ILE A 125 -8.07 -21.41 2.73
CA ILE A 125 -6.81 -21.09 3.40
C ILE A 125 -5.77 -22.16 3.02
N GLU A 126 -4.61 -21.68 2.58
CA GLU A 126 -3.52 -22.55 2.14
C GLU A 126 -2.92 -23.34 3.31
N VAL A 127 -2.46 -24.56 3.04
CA VAL A 127 -1.70 -25.36 4.01
C VAL A 127 -0.39 -24.65 4.34
N LEU A 128 0.06 -24.74 5.58
CA LEU A 128 1.21 -24.04 6.16
C LEU A 128 1.02 -22.52 6.33
N GLN A 129 -0.18 -21.97 6.03
CA GLN A 129 -0.47 -20.57 6.34
C GLN A 129 -0.27 -20.31 7.83
N PRO A 130 0.64 -19.36 8.22
CA PRO A 130 0.81 -18.98 9.61
C PRO A 130 -0.44 -18.30 10.18
N LEU A 131 -0.79 -18.65 11.41
CA LEU A 131 -1.96 -18.16 12.12
C LEU A 131 -1.56 -17.54 13.47
N LYS A 132 -2.36 -16.60 13.93
CA LYS A 132 -2.42 -16.14 15.33
C LYS A 132 -3.77 -16.56 15.88
N VAL A 133 -3.77 -17.38 16.91
CA VAL A 133 -4.96 -17.93 17.55
C VAL A 133 -5.16 -17.21 18.89
N LEU A 134 -6.23 -16.45 19.00
CA LEU A 134 -6.69 -15.90 20.27
C LEU A 134 -7.56 -16.96 20.97
N VAL A 135 -7.12 -17.37 22.13
CA VAL A 135 -7.86 -18.24 23.03
C VAL A 135 -8.45 -17.36 24.13
N ASP A 136 -9.77 -17.33 24.20
CA ASP A 136 -10.50 -16.42 25.12
C ASP A 136 -10.07 -16.62 26.58
N GLY A 137 -9.80 -15.49 27.25
CA GLY A 137 -9.32 -15.47 28.64
C GLY A 137 -7.87 -15.96 28.86
N VAL A 138 -7.18 -16.40 27.79
CA VAL A 138 -5.86 -17.07 27.91
C VAL A 138 -4.75 -16.30 27.20
N GLY A 139 -4.97 -15.87 25.95
CA GLY A 139 -4.00 -15.08 25.20
C GLY A 139 -3.92 -15.43 23.71
N VAL A 140 -2.91 -14.85 23.04
CA VAL A 140 -2.67 -15.04 21.60
C VAL A 140 -1.45 -15.93 21.39
N TYR A 141 -1.60 -16.96 20.59
CA TYR A 141 -0.56 -17.95 20.32
C TYR A 141 -0.34 -18.15 18.82
N ALA A 142 0.89 -18.51 18.45
CA ALA A 142 1.20 -18.89 17.08
C ALA A 142 0.64 -20.28 16.77
N SER A 143 0.23 -20.46 15.51
CA SER A 143 -0.21 -21.72 14.93
C SER A 143 0.00 -21.69 13.42
N LYS A 144 -0.33 -22.75 12.73
CA LYS A 144 -0.36 -22.84 11.27
C LYS A 144 -1.43 -23.81 10.80
N VAL A 145 -1.85 -23.67 9.56
CA VAL A 145 -2.75 -24.61 8.92
C VAL A 145 -2.00 -25.90 8.61
N ILE A 146 -2.53 -27.04 9.06
CA ILE A 146 -1.98 -28.38 8.78
C ILE A 146 -2.70 -29.04 7.61
N GLY A 147 -3.98 -28.74 7.45
CA GLY A 147 -4.79 -29.26 6.35
C GLY A 147 -6.20 -28.68 6.36
N SER A 148 -6.91 -28.87 5.27
CA SER A 148 -8.31 -28.48 5.12
C SER A 148 -9.08 -29.62 4.49
N SER A 149 -10.26 -29.93 5.03
CA SER A 149 -11.22 -30.87 4.47
C SER A 149 -12.53 -30.15 4.17
N SER A 150 -13.53 -30.82 3.63
CA SER A 150 -14.85 -30.21 3.44
C SER A 150 -15.57 -29.87 4.75
N LYS A 151 -15.22 -30.57 5.86
CA LYS A 151 -15.93 -30.48 7.14
C LYS A 151 -15.23 -29.59 8.17
N TYR A 152 -13.88 -29.48 8.14
CA TYR A 152 -13.11 -28.78 9.16
C TYR A 152 -11.77 -28.29 8.60
N LEU A 153 -11.25 -27.25 9.23
CA LEU A 153 -9.88 -26.78 9.07
C LEU A 153 -9.02 -27.38 10.19
N SER A 154 -7.91 -28.03 9.84
CA SER A 154 -6.94 -28.56 10.82
C SER A 154 -5.83 -27.54 11.03
N ILE A 155 -5.63 -27.10 12.26
CA ILE A 155 -4.55 -26.20 12.65
C ILE A 155 -3.64 -26.88 13.67
N GLU A 156 -2.37 -26.51 13.71
CA GLU A 156 -1.46 -26.95 14.77
C GLU A 156 -1.99 -26.48 16.13
N ARG A 157 -1.97 -27.36 17.14
CA ARG A 157 -2.41 -26.98 18.47
C ARG A 157 -1.52 -25.85 19.01
N PRO A 158 -2.09 -24.69 19.40
CA PRO A 158 -1.33 -23.60 19.99
C PRO A 158 -0.57 -24.04 21.24
N ALA A 159 0.70 -23.66 21.38
CA ALA A 159 1.54 -23.97 22.53
C ALA A 159 1.14 -23.10 23.74
N VAL A 160 0.00 -23.44 24.35
CA VAL A 160 -0.48 -22.75 25.56
C VAL A 160 0.20 -23.36 26.79
N PRO A 161 0.79 -22.52 27.68
CA PRO A 161 1.41 -23.00 28.90
C PRO A 161 0.41 -23.78 29.80
N LEU A 162 0.81 -24.91 30.37
CA LEU A 162 -0.02 -25.75 31.26
C LEU A 162 -0.63 -24.97 32.42
N ARG A 163 0.10 -24.00 32.99
CA ARG A 163 -0.40 -23.08 34.05
C ARG A 163 -1.66 -22.31 33.71
N LYS A 164 -2.03 -22.24 32.41
CA LYS A 164 -3.25 -21.55 31.93
C LYS A 164 -4.49 -22.46 31.99
N GLY A 165 -4.36 -23.69 32.45
CA GLY A 165 -5.49 -24.57 32.80
C GLY A 165 -6.32 -25.11 31.65
N ILE A 166 -5.78 -25.12 30.41
CA ILE A 166 -6.49 -25.73 29.28
C ILE A 166 -6.22 -27.24 29.30
N THR A 167 -7.19 -28.01 29.79
CA THR A 167 -7.17 -29.47 29.81
C THR A 167 -7.97 -30.08 28.65
N ASP A 168 -8.96 -29.36 28.14
CA ASP A 168 -9.78 -29.76 27.00
C ASP A 168 -9.97 -28.63 26.01
N TRP A 169 -9.76 -28.94 24.74
CA TRP A 169 -9.94 -28.02 23.64
C TRP A 169 -11.31 -28.07 22.99
N LYS A 170 -12.01 -29.21 23.11
CA LYS A 170 -13.29 -29.46 22.45
C LYS A 170 -14.34 -28.40 22.86
N GLY A 171 -15.03 -27.84 21.89
CA GLY A 171 -16.06 -26.81 22.09
C GLY A 171 -15.54 -25.41 22.40
N ARG A 172 -14.22 -25.20 22.59
CA ARG A 172 -13.67 -23.82 22.82
C ARG A 172 -13.84 -22.94 21.63
N ARG A 173 -14.22 -21.69 21.90
CA ARG A 173 -14.23 -20.61 20.90
C ARG A 173 -12.81 -20.09 20.70
N LEU A 174 -12.47 -19.84 19.45
CA LEU A 174 -11.20 -19.26 19.03
C LEU A 174 -11.49 -18.13 18.06
N ALA A 175 -10.75 -17.02 18.18
CA ALA A 175 -10.64 -16.04 17.11
C ALA A 175 -9.29 -16.22 16.43
N ILE A 176 -9.30 -16.40 15.11
CA ILE A 176 -8.10 -16.71 14.34
C ILE A 176 -7.82 -15.53 13.41
N TYR A 177 -6.59 -15.03 13.49
CA TYR A 177 -6.05 -14.00 12.60
C TYR A 177 -4.93 -14.57 11.75
N PHE A 178 -4.91 -14.23 10.45
CA PHE A 178 -3.79 -14.52 9.57
C PHE A 178 -3.62 -13.42 8.53
N TRP A 179 -2.40 -13.33 8.02
CA TRP A 179 -2.06 -12.41 6.95
C TRP A 179 -1.78 -13.19 5.68
N ARG A 180 -2.57 -12.94 4.64
CA ARG A 180 -2.34 -13.50 3.32
C ARG A 180 -1.38 -12.62 2.55
N LYS A 181 -0.33 -13.22 1.99
CA LYS A 181 0.67 -12.48 1.19
C LYS A 181 -0.02 -11.84 -0.02
N ASP A 182 0.35 -10.58 -0.31
CA ASP A 182 -0.16 -9.78 -1.42
C ASP A 182 -1.70 -9.58 -1.45
N ASP A 183 -2.35 -9.68 -0.28
CA ASP A 183 -3.78 -9.45 -0.09
C ASP A 183 -3.99 -8.63 1.20
N ALA A 184 -4.57 -9.24 2.24
CA ALA A 184 -4.96 -8.56 3.46
C ALA A 184 -4.80 -9.44 4.69
N GLY A 185 -5.04 -8.87 5.86
CA GLY A 185 -5.30 -9.64 7.06
C GLY A 185 -6.74 -10.15 7.07
N TYR A 186 -6.95 -11.30 7.67
CA TYR A 186 -8.25 -11.90 7.86
C TYR A 186 -8.44 -12.31 9.31
N VAL A 187 -9.65 -12.08 9.81
CA VAL A 187 -10.08 -12.53 11.14
C VAL A 187 -11.37 -13.33 10.98
N PHE A 188 -11.46 -14.42 11.68
CA PHE A 188 -12.70 -15.18 11.78
C PHE A 188 -12.82 -15.85 13.15
N ASP A 189 -14.05 -16.01 13.58
CA ASP A 189 -14.38 -16.78 14.76
C ASP A 189 -14.70 -18.23 14.39
N THR A 190 -14.29 -19.14 15.26
CA THR A 190 -14.54 -20.57 15.10
C THR A 190 -14.60 -21.25 16.46
N TYR A 191 -14.87 -22.55 16.47
CA TYR A 191 -14.80 -23.39 17.65
C TYR A 191 -14.13 -24.72 17.33
N VAL A 192 -13.52 -25.29 18.35
CA VAL A 192 -12.80 -26.57 18.24
C VAL A 192 -13.81 -27.72 18.22
N LEU A 193 -13.76 -28.52 17.18
CA LEU A 193 -14.56 -29.73 17.02
C LEU A 193 -13.93 -30.89 17.74
N ASN A 194 -12.64 -31.13 17.48
CA ASN A 194 -11.85 -32.21 18.08
C ASN A 194 -10.37 -31.80 18.20
N GLU A 195 -9.69 -32.50 19.11
CA GLU A 195 -8.22 -32.55 19.13
C GLU A 195 -7.79 -33.92 18.60
N VAL A 196 -6.81 -33.97 17.71
CA VAL A 196 -6.32 -35.19 17.06
C VAL A 196 -4.80 -35.17 16.95
N LEU A 197 -4.19 -36.34 16.97
CA LEU A 197 -2.77 -36.48 16.67
C LEU A 197 -2.59 -36.83 15.20
N MET A 198 -1.92 -35.95 14.43
CA MET A 198 -1.66 -36.16 13.02
C MET A 198 -0.14 -36.12 12.76
N LYS A 199 0.42 -37.23 12.26
CA LYS A 199 1.85 -37.34 11.95
C LYS A 199 2.77 -36.89 13.11
N GLY A 200 2.42 -37.24 14.35
CA GLY A 200 3.20 -36.85 15.53
C GLY A 200 2.97 -35.45 16.06
N THR A 201 2.08 -34.65 15.43
CA THR A 201 1.74 -33.29 15.86
C THR A 201 0.30 -33.24 16.36
N TYR A 202 0.08 -32.66 17.53
CA TYR A 202 -1.28 -32.38 18.02
C TYR A 202 -1.92 -31.25 17.19
N CYS A 203 -3.10 -31.52 16.66
CA CYS A 203 -3.86 -30.63 15.81
C CYS A 203 -5.26 -30.39 16.38
N LEU A 204 -5.76 -29.18 16.21
CA LEU A 204 -7.16 -28.85 16.47
C LEU A 204 -7.92 -28.87 15.14
N GLN A 205 -8.99 -29.64 15.09
CA GLN A 205 -9.98 -29.55 14.02
C GLN A 205 -10.99 -28.48 14.41
N VAL A 206 -11.03 -27.36 13.64
CA VAL A 206 -11.94 -26.25 13.91
C VAL A 206 -13.01 -26.17 12.82
N ALA A 207 -14.19 -25.68 13.19
CA ALA A 207 -15.29 -25.49 12.26
C ALA A 207 -14.89 -24.50 11.15
N HIS A 208 -15.38 -24.74 9.92
CA HIS A 208 -15.23 -23.74 8.86
C HIS A 208 -16.09 -22.51 9.14
N SER A 209 -15.62 -21.38 8.68
CA SER A 209 -16.34 -20.10 8.67
C SER A 209 -16.39 -19.55 7.23
N ASP A 210 -17.58 -19.14 6.81
CA ASP A 210 -17.81 -18.40 5.56
C ASP A 210 -17.94 -16.89 5.84
N SER A 211 -17.74 -16.48 7.12
CA SER A 211 -17.72 -15.11 7.56
C SER A 211 -16.28 -14.73 7.96
N LEU A 212 -15.53 -14.20 6.99
CA LEU A 212 -14.18 -13.69 7.20
C LEU A 212 -14.20 -12.17 7.17
N PHE A 213 -13.76 -11.55 8.25
CA PHE A 213 -13.56 -10.10 8.28
C PHE A 213 -12.20 -9.78 7.68
N ARG A 214 -12.22 -9.13 6.50
CA ARG A 214 -11.00 -8.67 5.82
C ARG A 214 -10.54 -7.35 6.43
N THR A 215 -9.29 -7.27 6.84
CA THR A 215 -8.71 -6.06 7.46
C THR A 215 -7.49 -5.59 6.68
N GLN A 216 -7.54 -4.36 6.19
CA GLN A 216 -6.40 -3.69 5.57
C GLN A 216 -5.68 -2.86 6.65
N LYS A 217 -4.59 -3.39 7.21
CA LYS A 217 -3.79 -2.68 8.22
C LYS A 217 -2.84 -1.64 7.62
N ARG A 218 -2.41 -1.83 6.39
CA ARG A 218 -1.43 -0.94 5.76
C ARG A 218 -2.12 0.31 5.24
N ARG A 219 -1.64 1.46 5.68
CA ARG A 219 -2.06 2.78 5.22
C ARG A 219 -1.15 3.32 4.10
N SER A 220 -0.05 2.61 3.80
CA SER A 220 0.95 2.99 2.81
C SER A 220 1.29 1.83 1.90
N VAL A 221 1.51 2.14 0.63
CA VAL A 221 2.06 1.20 -0.34
C VAL A 221 3.55 1.04 -0.05
N ARG A 222 4.07 -0.17 -0.16
CA ARG A 222 5.48 -0.49 0.07
C ARG A 222 6.12 -1.04 -1.18
N LEU A 223 7.27 -0.49 -1.51
CA LEU A 223 8.16 -1.05 -2.53
C LEU A 223 9.13 -2.03 -1.86
N ARG A 224 9.14 -3.29 -2.29
CA ARG A 224 10.22 -4.20 -1.94
C ARG A 224 11.44 -3.86 -2.78
N THR A 225 12.57 -3.75 -2.14
CA THR A 225 13.82 -3.36 -2.79
C THR A 225 15.00 -4.14 -2.18
N HIS A 226 16.17 -4.00 -2.76
CA HIS A 226 17.42 -4.53 -2.23
C HIS A 226 18.54 -3.55 -2.56
N LYS A 227 18.37 -2.30 -2.08
CA LYS A 227 19.31 -1.21 -2.40
C LYS A 227 20.35 -1.04 -1.31
N PRO A 228 21.62 -0.85 -1.67
CA PRO A 228 22.63 -0.38 -0.73
C PRO A 228 22.22 0.96 -0.13
N ALA A 229 22.49 1.13 1.16
CA ALA A 229 22.18 2.35 1.89
C ALA A 229 23.17 2.54 3.04
N TYR A 230 23.15 3.73 3.62
CA TYR A 230 23.92 4.07 4.80
C TYR A 230 22.99 4.46 5.93
N LEU A 231 23.25 3.94 7.12
CA LEU A 231 22.52 4.24 8.34
C LEU A 231 23.34 5.14 9.24
N TYR A 232 22.69 6.14 9.81
CA TYR A 232 23.26 7.07 10.78
C TYR A 232 22.39 7.15 12.01
N PHE A 233 23.00 7.34 13.17
CA PHE A 233 22.26 7.62 14.40
C PHE A 233 21.92 9.11 14.47
N LEU A 234 20.68 9.41 14.81
CA LEU A 234 20.25 10.79 15.06
C LEU A 234 20.62 11.19 16.49
N GLN A 235 21.19 12.37 16.62
CA GLN A 235 21.48 12.98 17.92
C GLN A 235 20.27 13.77 18.41
N GLU A 236 20.13 13.93 19.71
CA GLU A 236 19.11 14.82 20.29
C GLU A 236 19.43 16.26 19.90
N GLY A 237 18.43 16.95 19.30
CA GLY A 237 18.60 18.33 18.84
C GLY A 237 19.04 18.47 17.37
N ASP A 238 19.05 17.39 16.57
CA ASP A 238 19.30 17.49 15.13
C ASP A 238 18.20 18.32 14.44
N GLU A 239 18.51 19.58 14.13
CA GLU A 239 17.57 20.54 13.53
C GLU A 239 17.20 20.20 12.09
N SER A 240 17.99 19.38 11.42
CA SER A 240 17.81 19.03 10.01
C SER A 240 17.96 17.53 9.76
N PRO A 241 17.03 16.70 10.26
CA PRO A 241 17.15 15.24 10.19
C PRO A 241 17.19 14.69 8.76
N GLU A 242 16.68 15.43 7.76
CA GLU A 242 16.72 15.07 6.33
C GLU A 242 18.00 15.53 5.62
N LYS A 243 18.95 16.12 6.34
CA LYS A 243 20.23 16.55 5.75
C LYS A 243 21.04 15.35 5.29
N VAL A 244 21.58 15.47 4.07
CA VAL A 244 22.51 14.48 3.49
C VAL A 244 23.82 14.48 4.28
N GLU A 245 24.27 13.29 4.66
CA GLU A 245 25.56 13.08 5.33
C GLU A 245 26.66 12.90 4.30
N THR A 246 27.81 13.51 4.56
CA THR A 246 29.02 13.36 3.76
C THR A 246 30.02 12.38 4.37
N ALA A 247 29.92 12.13 5.66
CA ALA A 247 30.74 11.14 6.35
C ALA A 247 30.20 9.72 6.11
N PRO A 248 31.05 8.70 6.10
CA PRO A 248 30.60 7.32 5.92
C PRO A 248 29.75 6.84 7.08
N GLY A 249 28.55 6.33 6.77
CA GLY A 249 27.64 5.71 7.73
C GLY A 249 27.83 4.19 7.83
N LEU A 250 27.01 3.55 8.65
CA LEU A 250 26.94 2.10 8.73
C LEU A 250 26.32 1.54 7.44
N LYS A 251 27.03 0.67 6.74
CA LYS A 251 26.50 0.01 5.54
C LYS A 251 25.31 -0.86 5.89
N CYS A 252 24.23 -0.69 5.17
CA CYS A 252 23.00 -1.46 5.32
C CYS A 252 22.35 -1.72 3.97
N ILE A 253 21.33 -2.58 3.96
CA ILE A 253 20.53 -2.89 2.78
C ILE A 253 19.09 -2.50 3.05
N LEU A 254 18.54 -1.59 2.25
CA LEU A 254 17.12 -1.23 2.27
C LEU A 254 16.30 -2.38 1.68
N GLN A 255 15.38 -2.97 2.45
CA GLN A 255 14.53 -4.11 2.05
C GLN A 255 13.15 -3.71 1.61
N ASP A 256 12.55 -2.74 2.27
CA ASP A 256 11.29 -2.14 1.84
C ASP A 256 11.27 -0.64 2.13
N LEU A 257 10.44 0.08 1.39
CA LEU A 257 10.32 1.53 1.43
C LEU A 257 8.85 1.94 1.24
N SER A 258 8.40 2.88 2.05
CA SER A 258 7.12 3.58 1.89
C SER A 258 7.27 5.04 2.36
N ASP A 259 6.25 5.86 2.15
CA ASP A 259 6.24 7.25 2.65
C ASP A 259 6.14 7.37 4.18
N THR A 260 5.84 6.28 4.88
CA THR A 260 5.67 6.26 6.35
C THR A 260 6.70 5.41 7.09
N GLY A 261 7.62 4.77 6.38
CA GLY A 261 8.65 3.95 7.00
C GLY A 261 9.38 3.03 6.04
N TYR A 262 10.35 2.33 6.58
CA TYR A 262 11.24 1.46 5.82
C TYR A 262 11.74 0.29 6.67
N ALA A 263 12.28 -0.74 6.02
CA ALA A 263 13.02 -1.80 6.67
C ALA A 263 14.45 -1.89 6.12
N VAL A 264 15.43 -2.01 7.01
CA VAL A 264 16.86 -2.15 6.66
C VAL A 264 17.49 -3.34 7.35
N VAL A 265 18.39 -4.02 6.63
CA VAL A 265 19.28 -5.03 7.20
C VAL A 265 20.61 -4.40 7.55
N VAL A 266 21.03 -4.55 8.78
CA VAL A 266 22.31 -4.04 9.30
C VAL A 266 23.02 -5.14 10.09
N GLY A 267 24.36 -5.09 10.15
CA GLY A 267 25.15 -5.97 11.00
C GLY A 267 24.95 -5.66 12.48
N GLY A 268 25.06 -6.70 13.33
CA GLY A 268 24.93 -6.59 14.78
C GLY A 268 23.50 -6.59 15.28
N LYS A 269 23.34 -6.42 16.58
CA LYS A 269 22.06 -6.45 17.31
C LYS A 269 21.49 -5.04 17.46
N GLY A 270 20.43 -4.74 16.71
CA GLY A 270 19.66 -3.50 16.87
C GLY A 270 18.80 -3.50 18.14
N LYS A 271 18.29 -2.32 18.49
CA LYS A 271 17.36 -2.14 19.61
C LYS A 271 16.14 -1.34 19.15
N PRO A 272 14.93 -1.63 19.66
CA PRO A 272 13.79 -0.73 19.49
C PRO A 272 14.07 0.67 20.06
N GLU A 273 13.30 1.65 19.61
CA GLU A 273 13.33 3.06 20.03
C GLU A 273 14.61 3.83 19.65
N MET A 274 15.56 3.20 18.91
CA MET A 274 16.68 3.95 18.34
C MET A 274 16.16 4.94 17.30
N LYS A 275 16.63 6.20 17.39
CA LYS A 275 16.38 7.23 16.38
C LYS A 275 17.51 7.16 15.35
N ILE A 276 17.17 6.90 14.11
CA ILE A 276 18.11 6.70 13.01
C ILE A 276 17.64 7.40 11.75
N LYS A 277 18.57 7.64 10.83
CA LYS A 277 18.22 7.99 9.44
C LYS A 277 18.91 7.05 8.47
N VAL A 278 18.25 6.75 7.38
CA VAL A 278 18.82 6.00 6.28
C VAL A 278 19.03 6.93 5.09
N GLN A 279 20.21 6.83 4.47
CA GLN A 279 20.54 7.55 3.23
C GLN A 279 20.74 6.54 2.12
N PHE A 280 20.05 6.73 1.01
CA PHE A 280 20.09 5.88 -0.18
C PHE A 280 19.90 6.73 -1.44
N GLU A 281 20.17 6.16 -2.59
CA GLU A 281 20.06 6.86 -3.87
C GLU A 281 18.78 6.49 -4.62
N VAL A 282 18.17 7.50 -5.22
CA VAL A 282 17.07 7.35 -6.19
C VAL A 282 17.42 8.21 -7.41
N ASN A 283 17.59 7.58 -8.57
CA ASN A 283 18.04 8.23 -9.81
C ASN A 283 19.31 9.08 -9.66
N GLY A 284 20.31 8.56 -8.94
CA GLY A 284 21.56 9.27 -8.73
C GLY A 284 21.50 10.40 -7.70
N GLU A 285 20.32 10.70 -7.15
CA GLU A 285 20.17 11.72 -6.10
C GLU A 285 20.07 11.07 -4.72
N PRO A 286 20.79 11.59 -3.71
CA PRO A 286 20.70 11.10 -2.34
C PRO A 286 19.34 11.50 -1.73
N LEU A 287 18.69 10.53 -1.08
CA LEU A 287 17.53 10.74 -0.25
C LEU A 287 17.82 10.31 1.17
N VAL A 288 17.34 11.08 2.13
CA VAL A 288 17.49 10.80 3.57
C VAL A 288 16.12 10.63 4.20
N MET A 289 15.96 9.56 4.95
CA MET A 289 14.71 9.26 5.64
C MET A 289 14.97 9.01 7.12
N PRO A 290 14.66 9.98 7.98
CA PRO A 290 14.79 9.84 9.43
C PRO A 290 13.60 9.09 10.02
N GLY A 291 13.81 8.42 11.18
CA GLY A 291 12.73 7.71 11.85
C GLY A 291 13.16 7.04 13.14
N VAL A 292 12.24 6.28 13.72
CA VAL A 292 12.44 5.51 14.96
C VAL A 292 12.24 4.03 14.71
N VAL A 293 13.13 3.21 15.25
CA VAL A 293 13.03 1.75 15.15
C VAL A 293 11.89 1.26 16.03
N ARG A 294 10.85 0.66 15.42
CA ARG A 294 9.68 0.13 16.15
C ARG A 294 9.82 -1.34 16.51
N SER A 295 10.50 -2.11 15.67
CA SER A 295 10.78 -3.51 15.95
C SER A 295 12.08 -3.96 15.31
N VAL A 296 12.66 -5.01 15.86
CA VAL A 296 13.92 -5.60 15.43
C VAL A 296 13.75 -7.12 15.32
N ASP A 297 14.07 -7.65 14.16
CA ASP A 297 14.16 -9.09 13.93
C ASP A 297 15.67 -9.45 13.87
N TYR A 298 16.20 -9.98 14.97
CA TYR A 298 17.62 -10.35 15.07
C TYR A 298 17.83 -11.82 14.72
N ASN A 299 18.73 -12.07 13.78
CA ASN A 299 19.21 -13.40 13.45
C ASN A 299 20.60 -13.60 14.08
N GLU A 300 20.68 -14.48 15.05
CA GLU A 300 21.88 -14.74 15.85
C GLU A 300 22.97 -15.43 15.02
N GLU A 301 22.61 -16.42 14.19
CA GLU A 301 23.56 -17.16 13.36
C GLU A 301 24.30 -16.26 12.37
N LYS A 302 23.61 -15.27 11.80
CA LYS A 302 24.17 -14.34 10.80
C LYS A 302 24.67 -13.05 11.43
N ASN A 303 24.48 -12.86 12.74
CA ASN A 303 24.73 -11.61 13.45
C ASN A 303 24.20 -10.39 12.70
N ARG A 304 22.93 -10.41 12.31
CA ARG A 304 22.26 -9.37 11.53
C ARG A 304 20.88 -9.06 12.09
N SER A 305 20.53 -7.79 12.07
CA SER A 305 19.18 -7.32 12.41
C SER A 305 18.45 -6.79 11.19
N VAL A 306 17.15 -7.08 11.11
CA VAL A 306 16.21 -6.31 10.30
C VAL A 306 15.57 -5.27 11.22
N LEU A 307 15.81 -4.00 10.94
CA LEU A 307 15.22 -2.89 11.66
C LEU A 307 13.98 -2.42 10.91
N HIS A 308 12.82 -2.45 11.56
CA HIS A 308 11.58 -1.86 11.04
C HIS A 308 11.40 -0.47 11.61
N VAL A 309 11.43 0.53 10.74
CA VAL A 309 11.51 1.94 11.11
C VAL A 309 10.24 2.67 10.69
N GLU A 310 9.65 3.39 11.63
CA GLU A 310 8.60 4.37 11.36
C GLU A 310 9.27 5.72 11.08
N ALA A 311 8.98 6.30 9.91
CA ALA A 311 9.54 7.59 9.52
C ALA A 311 8.98 8.73 10.35
N PHE A 312 9.81 9.71 10.64
CA PHE A 312 9.33 11.02 11.09
C PHE A 312 8.61 11.76 9.95
N PRO A 313 7.80 12.80 10.26
CA PRO A 313 7.23 13.64 9.24
C PRO A 313 8.30 14.15 8.27
N LEU A 314 8.11 13.88 7.00
CA LEU A 314 9.04 14.26 5.93
C LEU A 314 8.60 15.58 5.28
N SER A 315 9.57 16.32 4.73
CA SER A 315 9.27 17.43 3.83
C SER A 315 8.43 16.94 2.64
N VAL A 316 7.60 17.81 2.09
CA VAL A 316 6.74 17.47 0.94
C VAL A 316 7.58 16.99 -0.24
N LEU A 317 8.73 17.64 -0.48
CA LEU A 317 9.64 17.28 -1.56
C LEU A 317 10.22 15.86 -1.37
N THR A 318 10.77 15.55 -0.18
CA THR A 318 11.34 14.23 0.12
C THR A 318 10.27 13.14 0.05
N ARG A 319 9.08 13.40 0.63
CA ARG A 319 7.95 12.46 0.57
C ARG A 319 7.55 12.16 -0.88
N ASN A 320 7.42 13.18 -1.73
CA ASN A 320 7.04 13.02 -3.12
C ASN A 320 8.10 12.24 -3.91
N ARG A 321 9.40 12.46 -3.67
CA ARG A 321 10.49 11.69 -4.28
C ARG A 321 10.45 10.21 -3.87
N ILE A 322 10.17 9.94 -2.59
CA ILE A 322 9.98 8.56 -2.09
C ILE A 322 8.77 7.91 -2.78
N LEU A 323 7.65 8.61 -2.89
CA LEU A 323 6.44 8.08 -3.52
C LEU A 323 6.63 7.84 -5.02
N ALA A 324 7.40 8.71 -5.71
CA ALA A 324 7.80 8.48 -7.09
C ALA A 324 8.57 7.16 -7.25
N ALA A 325 9.50 6.88 -6.34
CA ALA A 325 10.24 5.62 -6.31
C ALA A 325 9.33 4.43 -5.98
N VAL A 326 8.45 4.58 -4.98
CA VAL A 326 7.53 3.52 -4.54
C VAL A 326 6.57 3.09 -5.66
N PHE A 327 6.07 4.05 -6.44
CA PHE A 327 5.16 3.77 -7.56
C PHE A 327 5.89 3.47 -8.89
N GLY A 328 7.21 3.62 -8.94
CA GLY A 328 7.98 3.40 -10.16
C GLY A 328 7.62 4.37 -11.28
N VAL A 329 7.26 5.60 -10.92
CA VAL A 329 6.85 6.65 -11.88
C VAL A 329 7.95 7.67 -12.17
N ILE A 330 9.17 7.39 -11.74
CA ILE A 330 10.34 8.24 -11.98
C ILE A 330 10.61 8.26 -13.49
N PRO A 331 10.76 9.42 -14.14
CA PRO A 331 11.15 9.50 -15.55
C PRO A 331 12.53 8.82 -15.73
N GLU A 332 12.67 8.03 -16.77
CA GLU A 332 13.99 7.55 -17.20
C GLU A 332 14.79 8.77 -17.61
N THR A 333 15.96 8.97 -17.03
CA THR A 333 16.95 9.95 -17.51
C THR A 333 17.62 9.33 -18.74
N ASP A 334 17.33 9.88 -19.92
CA ASP A 334 18.04 9.57 -21.17
C ASP A 334 19.55 9.85 -21.04
#